data_7f478dca94ea6b552b2e174806f24674
#
_entry.id   7f478dca94ea6b552b2e174806f24674
#
_cell.length_a   1.000
_cell.length_b   1.000
_cell.length_c   1.000
_cell.angle_alpha   90.00
_cell.angle_beta   90.00
_cell.angle_gamma   90.00
#
_symmetry.space_group_name_H-M   'P 1'
#
loop_
_entity.id
_entity.type
_entity.pdbx_description
1 polymer ?
#
loop_
_entity_poly.entity_id
_entity_poly.type
_entity_poly.pdbx_seq_one_letter_code
_entity_poly.pdbx_strand_id
1 'polypeptide(L)'
;MKRLLLSLSFIICHLSFLAQASVPEGRASFAQRSANIVFIGNSITYGALHEQRELTAPPAQCARWLSQREGIDTVYFRNCGRSGRTTYHFLPNPKDVIPAGDKTYFGDVVSKTRELVKAHPSLPLVFSIKLGTNDAVERKHNAHTEPEAYVRNLTIIIDSLLCLWPDAHVVLNRPIYNTSDYVTKNGSVASKKSLKMMNAYFEQFSKVVANCKSGHVHIGDAEAYEYFRKHYKTDVFEEKDARGKSYWLHPNPQGAQKLAEYWGKALLPVIKSMPAVDPLKGKKIGFIGDSYVRNHREPVENTWHYKFAKKHGMEYYNYGRNGNCIALDLKQWGTGMYKRYTEMRDDLDYVVVIAGHNDSSHGRIDSIGIGTFKERLGMLCEGLIEKYPNARLFFFTPWSCQDFVGSPRQQVVDAMLEVCGSYGIPVFDAARNSNIFVTSEQFRKKYFQGGKGTDTAHLNARGHDRFLPVAESFIMQYVE
;
A
#
# COMPACT_ATOMS: atom_id res chain seq x y z
N MET A 1 -6.46 27.08 -83.61
CA MET A 1 -5.84 26.30 -82.52
C MET A 1 -5.45 27.20 -81.37
N LYS A 2 -6.31 27.42 -80.42
CA LYS A 2 -6.03 28.21 -79.20
C LYS A 2 -6.01 27.32 -77.99
N ARG A 3 -4.87 27.25 -77.29
CA ARG A 3 -4.75 26.53 -76.01
C ARG A 3 -5.21 27.48 -74.94
N LEU A 4 -6.21 27.07 -74.18
CA LEU A 4 -6.70 27.64 -72.92
C LEU A 4 -5.82 27.20 -71.81
N LEU A 5 -5.14 28.09 -71.07
CA LEU A 5 -4.48 27.83 -69.79
C LEU A 5 -5.48 28.14 -68.71
N LEU A 6 -5.87 27.08 -67.95
CA LEU A 6 -6.61 27.19 -66.69
C LEU A 6 -5.61 27.29 -65.53
N SER A 7 -5.60 28.45 -64.90
CA SER A 7 -4.90 28.65 -63.59
C SER A 7 -5.73 28.09 -62.47
N LEU A 8 -5.21 27.06 -61.79
CA LEU A 8 -5.79 26.51 -60.57
C LEU A 8 -5.21 27.26 -59.37
N SER A 9 -6.01 28.10 -58.72
CA SER A 9 -5.69 28.71 -57.45
C SER A 9 -5.91 27.69 -56.32
N PHE A 10 -4.84 27.24 -55.68
CA PHE A 10 -4.91 26.45 -54.47
C PHE A 10 -5.25 27.37 -53.29
N ILE A 11 -6.47 27.26 -52.78
CA ILE A 11 -6.85 27.77 -51.45
C ILE A 11 -6.41 26.74 -50.41
N ILE A 12 -5.32 27.04 -49.70
CA ILE A 12 -4.91 26.26 -48.54
C ILE A 12 -5.80 26.66 -47.37
N CYS A 13 -6.82 25.85 -47.09
CA CYS A 13 -7.58 25.92 -45.85
C CYS A 13 -6.72 25.34 -44.72
N HIS A 14 -6.16 26.18 -43.86
CA HIS A 14 -5.58 25.76 -42.60
C HIS A 14 -6.71 25.31 -41.68
N LEU A 15 -7.00 24.03 -41.69
CA LEU A 15 -7.75 23.36 -40.61
C LEU A 15 -6.80 23.19 -39.43
N SER A 16 -6.91 24.08 -38.46
CA SER A 16 -6.35 23.93 -37.16
C SER A 16 -7.08 22.75 -36.45
N PHE A 17 -6.50 21.57 -36.50
CA PHE A 17 -6.90 20.50 -35.61
C PHE A 17 -6.50 20.91 -34.18
N LEU A 18 -7.45 21.47 -33.43
CA LEU A 18 -7.43 21.45 -32.00
C LEU A 18 -7.56 19.97 -31.60
N ALA A 19 -6.44 19.32 -31.32
CA ALA A 19 -6.43 18.07 -30.60
C ALA A 19 -7.04 18.36 -29.22
N GLN A 20 -8.33 18.11 -29.07
CA GLN A 20 -8.91 17.89 -27.76
C GLN A 20 -8.17 16.68 -27.19
N ALA A 21 -7.24 16.94 -26.27
CA ALA A 21 -6.75 15.92 -25.39
C ALA A 21 -7.98 15.37 -24.66
N SER A 22 -8.43 14.18 -25.07
CA SER A 22 -9.37 13.40 -24.31
C SER A 22 -8.75 13.22 -22.93
N VAL A 23 -9.36 13.86 -21.92
CA VAL A 23 -9.11 13.53 -20.51
C VAL A 23 -9.31 12.03 -20.43
N PRO A 24 -8.31 11.24 -20.01
CA PRO A 24 -8.54 9.82 -19.82
C PRO A 24 -9.69 9.71 -18.83
N GLU A 25 -10.77 9.02 -19.21
CA GLU A 25 -11.80 8.61 -18.28
C GLU A 25 -11.09 8.01 -17.07
N GLY A 26 -11.37 8.59 -15.90
CA GLY A 26 -10.69 8.25 -14.68
C GLY A 26 -10.65 6.73 -14.52
N ARG A 27 -9.48 6.14 -14.72
CA ARG A 27 -9.18 4.84 -14.11
C ARG A 27 -9.49 5.06 -12.64
N ALA A 28 -10.57 4.45 -12.16
CA ALA A 28 -10.72 4.22 -10.74
C ALA A 28 -9.37 3.65 -10.32
N SER A 29 -8.59 4.42 -9.57
CA SER A 29 -7.32 3.94 -9.06
C SER A 29 -7.70 2.78 -8.14
N PHE A 30 -7.62 1.57 -8.66
CA PHE A 30 -7.70 0.39 -7.82
C PHE A 30 -6.56 0.57 -6.83
N ALA A 31 -6.90 0.84 -5.57
CA ALA A 31 -5.91 1.02 -4.53
C ALA A 31 -4.96 -0.18 -4.63
N GLN A 32 -3.73 0.07 -5.05
CA GLN A 32 -2.71 -0.96 -5.16
C GLN A 32 -2.49 -1.52 -3.76
N ARG A 33 -2.44 -2.83 -3.62
CA ARG A 33 -2.35 -3.50 -2.33
C ARG A 33 -1.02 -4.21 -2.23
N SER A 34 -0.25 -3.87 -1.22
CA SER A 34 0.90 -4.66 -0.80
C SER A 34 0.52 -5.55 0.38
N ALA A 35 1.22 -6.66 0.58
CA ALA A 35 0.94 -7.59 1.67
C ALA A 35 2.21 -8.26 2.20
N ASN A 36 2.18 -8.60 3.49
CA ASN A 36 3.15 -9.47 4.15
C ASN A 36 2.64 -10.90 4.13
N ILE A 37 3.41 -11.86 3.62
CA ILE A 37 3.03 -13.28 3.62
C ILE A 37 4.10 -14.12 4.31
N VAL A 38 3.68 -14.95 5.28
CA VAL A 38 4.55 -15.93 5.93
C VAL A 38 4.13 -17.32 5.50
N PHE A 39 5.00 -18.02 4.79
CA PHE A 39 4.76 -19.39 4.34
C PHE A 39 5.28 -20.39 5.36
N ILE A 40 4.38 -21.16 5.94
CA ILE A 40 4.67 -22.21 6.94
C ILE A 40 4.46 -23.56 6.29
N GLY A 41 5.45 -24.45 6.39
CA GLY A 41 5.31 -25.78 5.79
C GLY A 41 6.53 -26.68 5.96
N ASN A 42 6.53 -27.75 5.17
CA ASN A 42 7.58 -28.75 5.18
C ASN A 42 8.66 -28.50 4.10
N SER A 43 9.32 -29.57 3.61
CA SER A 43 10.37 -29.51 2.58
C SER A 43 9.90 -28.92 1.26
N ILE A 44 8.62 -29.09 0.89
CA ILE A 44 8.05 -28.53 -0.35
C ILE A 44 8.00 -27.00 -0.24
N THR A 45 7.51 -26.47 0.88
CA THR A 45 7.52 -25.03 1.16
C THR A 45 8.95 -24.49 1.29
N TYR A 46 9.83 -25.25 1.91
CA TYR A 46 11.25 -24.90 2.03
C TYR A 46 11.94 -24.74 0.67
N GLY A 47 11.51 -25.51 -0.32
CA GLY A 47 12.18 -25.60 -1.64
C GLY A 47 13.35 -26.59 -1.60
N ALA A 48 13.13 -27.77 -1.02
CA ALA A 48 14.16 -28.81 -1.02
C ALA A 48 14.57 -29.17 -2.45
N LEU A 49 15.86 -29.43 -2.65
CA LEU A 49 16.51 -29.73 -3.92
C LEU A 49 16.66 -28.52 -4.89
N HIS A 50 16.15 -27.34 -4.54
CA HIS A 50 16.38 -26.14 -5.33
C HIS A 50 17.77 -25.54 -5.01
N GLU A 51 18.58 -25.30 -6.02
CA GLU A 51 19.89 -24.67 -5.89
C GLU A 51 19.77 -23.18 -5.51
N GLN A 52 18.88 -22.45 -6.20
CA GLN A 52 18.58 -21.02 -5.96
C GLN A 52 17.23 -20.88 -5.27
N ARG A 53 17.14 -21.37 -4.04
CA ARG A 53 15.88 -21.46 -3.29
C ARG A 53 15.17 -20.12 -3.10
N GLU A 54 15.93 -19.06 -2.91
CA GLU A 54 15.43 -17.70 -2.74
C GLU A 54 14.66 -17.19 -3.96
N LEU A 55 14.93 -17.78 -5.14
CA LEU A 55 14.29 -17.41 -6.42
C LEU A 55 13.28 -18.43 -6.90
N THR A 56 13.54 -19.72 -6.68
CA THR A 56 12.82 -20.80 -7.36
C THR A 56 11.91 -21.63 -6.45
N ALA A 57 12.03 -21.49 -5.11
CA ALA A 57 11.11 -22.17 -4.19
C ALA A 57 9.66 -21.65 -4.34
N PRO A 58 8.65 -22.49 -4.06
CA PRO A 58 7.24 -22.12 -4.22
C PRO A 58 6.85 -20.79 -3.53
N PRO A 59 7.29 -20.45 -2.31
CA PRO A 59 7.00 -19.13 -1.70
C PRO A 59 7.50 -17.94 -2.52
N ALA A 60 8.75 -18.00 -3.01
CA ALA A 60 9.35 -16.92 -3.80
C ALA A 60 8.61 -16.74 -5.14
N GLN A 61 8.31 -17.86 -5.81
CA GLN A 61 7.53 -17.86 -7.04
C GLN A 61 6.10 -17.32 -6.80
N CYS A 62 5.47 -17.68 -5.66
CA CYS A 62 4.13 -17.22 -5.31
C CYS A 62 4.10 -15.71 -5.07
N ALA A 63 5.05 -15.17 -4.31
CA ALA A 63 5.16 -13.72 -4.10
C ALA A 63 5.33 -12.97 -5.42
N ARG A 64 6.20 -13.47 -6.32
CA ARG A 64 6.38 -12.90 -7.65
C ARG A 64 5.12 -12.98 -8.50
N TRP A 65 4.44 -14.13 -8.50
CA TRP A 65 3.18 -14.29 -9.23
C TRP A 65 2.10 -13.32 -8.78
N LEU A 66 1.95 -13.12 -7.45
CA LEU A 66 1.00 -12.19 -6.87
C LEU A 66 1.32 -10.74 -7.24
N SER A 67 2.58 -10.31 -7.16
CA SER A 67 3.01 -8.94 -7.50
C SER A 67 2.83 -8.59 -8.99
N GLN A 68 2.52 -9.57 -9.83
CA GLN A 68 2.16 -9.36 -11.25
C GLN A 68 0.65 -9.27 -11.48
N ARG A 69 -0.17 -9.30 -10.43
CA ARG A 69 -1.64 -9.29 -10.56
C ARG A 69 -2.18 -7.87 -10.43
N GLU A 70 -3.20 -7.57 -11.23
CA GLU A 70 -3.89 -6.28 -11.16
C GLU A 70 -4.40 -5.99 -9.76
N GLY A 71 -4.13 -4.79 -9.27
CA GLY A 71 -4.48 -4.34 -7.91
C GLY A 71 -3.56 -4.87 -6.81
N ILE A 72 -2.45 -5.53 -7.16
CA ILE A 72 -1.37 -5.88 -6.22
C ILE A 72 -0.11 -5.12 -6.63
N ASP A 73 0.50 -4.42 -5.69
CA ASP A 73 1.77 -3.72 -5.87
C ASP A 73 2.93 -4.65 -5.53
N THR A 74 3.16 -4.90 -4.25
CA THR A 74 4.29 -5.69 -3.79
C THR A 74 3.87 -6.71 -2.74
N VAL A 75 4.43 -7.93 -2.84
CA VAL A 75 4.29 -8.97 -1.82
C VAL A 75 5.64 -9.22 -1.16
N TYR A 76 5.74 -8.84 0.10
CA TYR A 76 6.87 -9.19 0.96
C TYR A 76 6.62 -10.52 1.63
N PHE A 77 7.63 -11.38 1.74
CA PHE A 77 7.40 -12.70 2.30
C PHE A 77 8.54 -13.22 3.18
N ARG A 78 8.20 -14.22 3.99
CA ARG A 78 9.18 -15.07 4.70
C ARG A 78 8.86 -16.54 4.44
N ASN A 79 9.88 -17.30 4.08
CA ASN A 79 9.79 -18.75 3.95
C ASN A 79 10.17 -19.39 5.32
N CYS A 80 9.18 -19.95 5.98
CA CYS A 80 9.30 -20.70 7.23
C CYS A 80 9.15 -22.23 7.02
N GLY A 81 9.33 -22.72 5.81
CA GLY A 81 9.36 -24.14 5.49
C GLY A 81 10.54 -24.86 6.18
N ARG A 82 10.32 -26.09 6.65
CA ARG A 82 11.35 -26.94 7.28
C ARG A 82 11.23 -28.37 6.80
N SER A 83 12.33 -28.89 6.21
CA SER A 83 12.35 -30.26 5.67
C SER A 83 12.06 -31.31 6.71
N GLY A 84 11.22 -32.29 6.37
CA GLY A 84 10.87 -33.42 7.23
C GLY A 84 9.92 -33.10 8.39
N ARG A 85 9.38 -31.88 8.50
CA ARG A 85 8.60 -31.47 9.67
C ARG A 85 7.10 -31.72 9.48
N THR A 86 6.45 -32.07 10.60
CA THR A 86 5.02 -32.33 10.75
C THR A 86 4.36 -31.15 11.47
N THR A 87 3.04 -31.19 11.64
CA THR A 87 2.30 -30.21 12.46
C THR A 87 2.83 -30.12 13.89
N TYR A 88 3.25 -31.22 14.51
CA TYR A 88 3.83 -31.25 15.86
C TYR A 88 5.05 -30.32 16.02
N HIS A 89 5.86 -30.17 14.97
CA HIS A 89 7.07 -29.33 15.00
C HIS A 89 6.79 -27.84 14.91
N PHE A 90 5.55 -27.46 14.71
CA PHE A 90 5.12 -26.05 14.69
C PHE A 90 4.20 -25.70 15.87
N LEU A 91 4.02 -26.60 16.82
CA LEU A 91 3.32 -26.29 18.08
C LEU A 91 4.11 -25.27 18.90
N PRO A 92 3.44 -24.32 19.59
CA PRO A 92 4.12 -23.29 20.37
C PRO A 92 4.86 -23.84 21.59
N ASN A 93 4.34 -24.92 22.21
CA ASN A 93 4.96 -25.56 23.37
C ASN A 93 5.90 -26.70 22.92
N PRO A 94 7.22 -26.61 23.20
CA PRO A 94 8.18 -27.68 22.86
C PRO A 94 7.86 -29.06 23.45
N LYS A 95 7.15 -29.10 24.56
CA LYS A 95 6.77 -30.36 25.21
C LYS A 95 5.74 -31.16 24.41
N ASP A 96 5.00 -30.52 23.54
CA ASP A 96 3.98 -31.14 22.67
C ASP A 96 4.54 -31.67 21.35
N VAL A 97 5.84 -31.48 21.10
CA VAL A 97 6.52 -31.94 19.87
C VAL A 97 6.70 -33.46 19.93
N ILE A 98 6.36 -34.14 18.84
CA ILE A 98 6.57 -35.57 18.69
C ILE A 98 7.52 -35.83 17.51
N PRO A 99 8.61 -36.58 17.66
CA PRO A 99 9.02 -37.31 18.90
C PRO A 99 9.51 -36.37 20.00
N ALA A 100 9.34 -36.80 21.25
CA ALA A 100 9.77 -36.04 22.40
C ALA A 100 11.26 -35.71 22.33
N GLY A 101 11.61 -34.45 22.67
CA GLY A 101 12.97 -33.94 22.57
C GLY A 101 13.34 -33.37 21.19
N ASP A 102 12.47 -33.49 20.19
CA ASP A 102 12.70 -32.79 18.87
C ASP A 102 12.39 -31.31 19.01
N LYS A 103 12.93 -30.50 18.08
CA LYS A 103 12.85 -29.04 18.13
C LYS A 103 11.53 -28.51 17.58
N THR A 104 10.87 -27.57 18.28
CA THR A 104 9.82 -26.75 17.69
C THR A 104 10.38 -25.61 16.85
N TYR A 105 9.67 -25.24 15.79
CA TYR A 105 9.99 -24.12 14.90
C TYR A 105 8.98 -22.97 15.00
N PHE A 106 8.04 -23.04 15.95
CA PHE A 106 7.07 -21.96 16.14
C PHE A 106 7.75 -20.62 16.48
N GLY A 107 8.76 -20.67 17.36
CA GLY A 107 9.57 -19.49 17.69
C GLY A 107 10.29 -18.86 16.48
N ASP A 108 10.79 -19.69 15.56
CA ASP A 108 11.40 -19.22 14.31
C ASP A 108 10.36 -18.52 13.40
N VAL A 109 9.13 -19.04 13.35
CA VAL A 109 8.02 -18.40 12.62
C VAL A 109 7.70 -17.04 13.23
N VAL A 110 7.56 -16.98 14.56
CA VAL A 110 7.27 -15.74 15.30
C VAL A 110 8.37 -14.68 15.07
N SER A 111 9.65 -15.06 15.17
CA SER A 111 10.77 -14.14 14.95
C SER A 111 10.75 -13.55 13.54
N LYS A 112 10.66 -14.41 12.52
CA LYS A 112 10.64 -13.97 11.12
C LYS A 112 9.40 -13.13 10.76
N THR A 113 8.26 -13.44 11.40
CA THR A 113 7.05 -12.63 11.23
C THR A 113 7.24 -11.24 11.83
N ARG A 114 7.80 -11.14 13.05
CA ARG A 114 8.10 -9.85 13.68
C ARG A 114 9.06 -9.01 12.85
N GLU A 115 10.11 -9.61 12.30
CA GLU A 115 11.04 -8.93 11.39
C GLU A 115 10.32 -8.38 10.15
N LEU A 116 9.47 -9.20 9.53
CA LEU A 116 8.69 -8.80 8.34
C LEU A 116 7.72 -7.66 8.66
N VAL A 117 6.94 -7.77 9.73
CA VAL A 117 6.00 -6.73 10.17
C VAL A 117 6.72 -5.47 10.61
N LYS A 118 7.90 -5.57 11.25
CA LYS A 118 8.72 -4.41 11.61
C LYS A 118 9.22 -3.66 10.37
N ALA A 119 9.58 -4.38 9.31
CA ALA A 119 10.02 -3.77 8.05
C ALA A 119 8.85 -3.12 7.28
N HIS A 120 7.64 -3.68 7.41
CA HIS A 120 6.43 -3.25 6.69
C HIS A 120 5.23 -3.18 7.64
N PRO A 121 5.21 -2.26 8.62
CA PRO A 121 4.28 -2.30 9.77
C PRO A 121 2.82 -2.06 9.38
N SER A 122 2.58 -1.37 8.27
CA SER A 122 1.22 -1.02 7.83
C SER A 122 0.59 -2.06 6.92
N LEU A 123 1.34 -3.06 6.47
CA LEU A 123 0.83 -4.02 5.50
C LEU A 123 0.03 -5.15 6.16
N PRO A 124 -1.09 -5.58 5.54
CA PRO A 124 -1.84 -6.73 5.99
C PRO A 124 -0.97 -7.99 6.02
N LEU A 125 -1.17 -8.83 7.02
CA LEU A 125 -0.41 -10.06 7.25
C LEU A 125 -1.23 -11.29 6.91
N VAL A 126 -0.66 -12.20 6.10
CA VAL A 126 -1.26 -13.49 5.77
C VAL A 126 -0.29 -14.63 6.09
N PHE A 127 -0.76 -15.64 6.80
CA PHE A 127 -0.06 -16.90 6.97
C PHE A 127 -0.57 -17.94 5.97
N SER A 128 0.31 -18.45 5.12
CA SER A 128 0.01 -19.52 4.18
C SER A 128 0.58 -20.83 4.71
N ILE A 129 -0.28 -21.74 5.17
CA ILE A 129 0.12 -22.99 5.84
C ILE A 129 -0.07 -24.17 4.87
N LYS A 130 0.99 -24.96 4.66
CA LYS A 130 0.95 -26.22 3.91
C LYS A 130 1.74 -27.29 4.66
N LEU A 131 1.08 -28.01 5.54
CA LEU A 131 1.57 -29.15 6.30
C LEU A 131 0.75 -30.41 5.98
N GLY A 132 1.16 -31.59 6.45
CA GLY A 132 0.42 -32.84 6.31
C GLY A 132 1.17 -33.92 5.52
N THR A 133 2.06 -33.59 4.60
CA THR A 133 2.81 -34.60 3.84
C THR A 133 3.65 -35.50 4.75
N ASN A 134 4.34 -34.91 5.74
CA ASN A 134 5.17 -35.67 6.70
C ASN A 134 4.34 -36.24 7.86
N ASP A 135 3.19 -35.65 8.16
CA ASP A 135 2.22 -36.19 9.12
C ASP A 135 1.64 -37.51 8.66
N ALA A 136 1.51 -37.71 7.36
CA ALA A 136 0.91 -38.88 6.72
C ALA A 136 1.86 -40.07 6.57
N VAL A 137 3.18 -39.89 6.73
CA VAL A 137 4.15 -40.97 6.56
C VAL A 137 4.48 -41.64 7.89
N GLU A 138 4.72 -42.94 7.85
CA GLU A 138 5.20 -43.71 9.02
C GLU A 138 6.71 -43.53 9.18
N ARG A 139 7.18 -43.37 10.41
CA ARG A 139 8.59 -43.24 10.77
C ARG A 139 8.98 -44.36 11.71
N LYS A 140 10.28 -44.68 11.79
CA LYS A 140 10.82 -45.83 12.56
C LYS A 140 10.31 -45.92 14.01
N HIS A 141 9.91 -44.77 14.60
CA HIS A 141 9.45 -44.69 15.97
C HIS A 141 8.10 -43.97 16.15
N ASN A 142 7.45 -43.55 15.07
CA ASN A 142 6.20 -42.82 15.12
C ASN A 142 5.27 -43.27 14.01
N ALA A 143 4.05 -43.62 14.36
CA ALA A 143 2.96 -43.76 13.40
C ALA A 143 2.66 -42.42 12.71
N HIS A 144 1.86 -42.47 11.63
CA HIS A 144 1.29 -41.27 11.05
C HIS A 144 0.46 -40.47 12.08
N THR A 145 0.32 -39.18 11.88
CA THR A 145 -0.56 -38.34 12.72
C THR A 145 -2.02 -38.64 12.38
N GLU A 146 -2.80 -39.04 13.40
CA GLU A 146 -4.24 -39.27 13.20
C GLU A 146 -4.96 -37.96 12.84
N PRO A 147 -6.07 -38.01 12.03
CA PRO A 147 -6.77 -36.82 11.57
C PRO A 147 -7.22 -35.86 12.69
N GLU A 148 -7.65 -36.42 13.83
CA GLU A 148 -8.05 -35.61 14.99
C GLU A 148 -6.87 -34.87 15.63
N ALA A 149 -5.71 -35.53 15.71
CA ALA A 149 -4.48 -34.90 16.19
C ALA A 149 -3.98 -33.81 15.20
N TYR A 150 -4.10 -34.07 13.89
CA TYR A 150 -3.77 -33.11 12.87
C TYR A 150 -4.63 -31.84 12.97
N VAL A 151 -5.96 -31.99 13.12
CA VAL A 151 -6.89 -30.87 13.33
C VAL A 151 -6.52 -30.09 14.59
N ARG A 152 -6.33 -30.78 15.71
CA ARG A 152 -5.94 -30.17 16.99
C ARG A 152 -4.65 -29.36 16.85
N ASN A 153 -3.63 -29.93 16.22
CA ASN A 153 -2.33 -29.27 16.04
C ASN A 153 -2.47 -28.02 15.18
N LEU A 154 -3.18 -28.09 14.03
CA LEU A 154 -3.43 -26.92 13.18
C LEU A 154 -4.22 -25.84 13.93
N THR A 155 -5.26 -26.21 14.67
CA THR A 155 -6.05 -25.25 15.48
C THR A 155 -5.16 -24.51 16.47
N ILE A 156 -4.32 -25.25 17.23
CA ILE A 156 -3.39 -24.64 18.21
C ILE A 156 -2.39 -23.69 17.52
N ILE A 157 -1.82 -24.09 16.39
CA ILE A 157 -0.88 -23.25 15.62
C ILE A 157 -1.57 -21.95 15.17
N ILE A 158 -2.75 -22.06 14.61
CA ILE A 158 -3.53 -20.94 14.07
C ILE A 158 -3.95 -19.99 15.20
N ASP A 159 -4.54 -20.50 16.27
CA ASP A 159 -4.98 -19.70 17.41
C ASP A 159 -3.80 -18.97 18.06
N SER A 160 -2.63 -19.62 18.14
CA SER A 160 -1.42 -19.00 18.67
C SER A 160 -0.89 -17.88 17.76
N LEU A 161 -0.97 -18.04 16.44
CA LEU A 161 -0.61 -16.98 15.48
C LEU A 161 -1.59 -15.82 15.54
N LEU A 162 -2.90 -16.09 15.59
CA LEU A 162 -3.93 -15.06 15.66
C LEU A 162 -3.99 -14.37 17.04
N CYS A 163 -3.55 -15.03 18.11
CA CYS A 163 -3.34 -14.37 19.39
C CYS A 163 -2.23 -13.30 19.34
N LEU A 164 -1.16 -13.57 18.58
CA LEU A 164 -0.05 -12.61 18.38
C LEU A 164 -0.36 -11.54 17.35
N TRP A 165 -1.16 -11.85 16.33
CA TRP A 165 -1.56 -10.97 15.23
C TRP A 165 -3.07 -11.13 14.95
N PRO A 166 -3.94 -10.48 15.73
CA PRO A 166 -5.40 -10.67 15.64
C PRO A 166 -6.02 -10.33 14.27
N ASP A 167 -5.42 -9.36 13.56
CA ASP A 167 -5.88 -8.91 12.24
C ASP A 167 -5.28 -9.72 11.08
N ALA A 168 -4.43 -10.71 11.35
CA ALA A 168 -3.84 -11.55 10.32
C ALA A 168 -4.87 -12.55 9.77
N HIS A 169 -4.71 -12.91 8.50
CA HIS A 169 -5.47 -13.98 7.86
C HIS A 169 -4.62 -15.25 7.73
N VAL A 170 -5.26 -16.40 7.78
CA VAL A 170 -4.61 -17.70 7.61
C VAL A 170 -5.24 -18.44 6.44
N VAL A 171 -4.42 -18.97 5.54
CA VAL A 171 -4.84 -19.75 4.36
C VAL A 171 -4.25 -21.15 4.46
N LEU A 172 -5.10 -22.18 4.52
CA LEU A 172 -4.74 -23.57 4.63
C LEU A 172 -4.69 -24.23 3.26
N ASN A 173 -3.52 -24.66 2.81
CA ASN A 173 -3.33 -25.28 1.50
C ASN A 173 -3.21 -26.80 1.65
N ARG A 174 -3.93 -27.53 0.76
CA ARG A 174 -3.88 -29.00 0.70
C ARG A 174 -2.46 -29.47 0.37
N PRO A 175 -1.94 -30.53 1.03
CA PRO A 175 -0.72 -31.20 0.57
C PRO A 175 -0.84 -31.66 -0.87
N ILE A 176 0.19 -31.46 -1.69
CA ILE A 176 0.18 -31.93 -3.09
C ILE A 176 0.39 -33.43 -3.15
N TYR A 177 -0.03 -34.03 -4.28
CA TYR A 177 0.24 -35.42 -4.57
C TYR A 177 1.75 -35.71 -4.62
N ASN A 178 2.16 -36.82 -4.07
CA ASN A 178 3.47 -37.42 -4.22
C ASN A 178 3.29 -38.94 -4.46
N THR A 179 4.29 -39.60 -5.02
CA THR A 179 4.19 -41.04 -5.23
C THR A 179 4.20 -41.80 -3.91
N SER A 180 3.62 -42.98 -3.90
CA SER A 180 3.64 -43.91 -2.76
C SER A 180 4.67 -45.02 -2.97
N ASP A 181 4.87 -45.86 -1.94
CA ASP A 181 5.76 -47.01 -1.96
C ASP A 181 7.24 -46.65 -2.16
N TYR A 182 7.70 -45.75 -1.30
CA TYR A 182 9.13 -45.43 -1.14
C TYR A 182 9.53 -45.33 0.35
N VAL A 183 10.81 -45.57 0.60
CA VAL A 183 11.43 -45.46 1.92
C VAL A 183 12.55 -44.43 1.84
N THR A 184 12.40 -43.29 2.50
CA THR A 184 13.45 -42.27 2.50
C THR A 184 14.72 -42.77 3.19
N LYS A 185 15.87 -42.12 2.93
CA LYS A 185 17.15 -42.48 3.54
C LYS A 185 17.14 -42.44 5.08
N ASN A 186 16.26 -41.62 5.67
CA ASN A 186 16.05 -41.55 7.13
C ASN A 186 14.98 -42.52 7.67
N GLY A 187 14.55 -43.47 6.84
CA GLY A 187 13.63 -44.54 7.23
C GLY A 187 12.14 -44.16 7.29
N SER A 188 11.72 -43.00 6.76
CA SER A 188 10.29 -42.67 6.62
C SER A 188 9.67 -43.49 5.49
N VAL A 189 8.51 -44.09 5.72
CA VAL A 189 7.80 -44.95 4.76
C VAL A 189 6.57 -44.25 4.23
N ALA A 190 6.53 -44.00 2.93
CA ALA A 190 5.35 -43.51 2.24
C ALA A 190 4.65 -44.67 1.55
N SER A 191 3.38 -44.89 1.81
CA SER A 191 2.55 -45.98 1.30
C SER A 191 1.24 -45.43 0.73
N LYS A 192 0.44 -46.31 0.15
CA LYS A 192 -0.95 -45.98 -0.25
C LYS A 192 -1.78 -45.47 0.94
N LYS A 193 -1.47 -45.91 2.16
CA LYS A 193 -2.09 -45.40 3.39
C LYS A 193 -1.74 -43.95 3.62
N SER A 194 -0.48 -43.54 3.38
CA SER A 194 -0.06 -42.13 3.49
C SER A 194 -0.86 -41.22 2.54
N LEU A 195 -1.15 -41.65 1.31
CA LEU A 195 -2.00 -40.87 0.39
C LEU A 195 -3.45 -40.75 0.90
N LYS A 196 -4.01 -41.84 1.46
CA LYS A 196 -5.34 -41.79 2.10
C LYS A 196 -5.37 -40.84 3.28
N MET A 197 -4.31 -40.83 4.11
CA MET A 197 -4.20 -39.92 5.26
C MET A 197 -4.12 -38.48 4.82
N MET A 198 -3.36 -38.12 3.77
CA MET A 198 -3.32 -36.75 3.25
C MET A 198 -4.70 -36.27 2.76
N ASN A 199 -5.49 -37.15 2.14
CA ASN A 199 -6.86 -36.85 1.75
C ASN A 199 -7.76 -36.65 2.97
N ALA A 200 -7.67 -37.53 3.96
CA ALA A 200 -8.41 -37.41 5.21
C ALA A 200 -8.08 -36.10 5.97
N TYR A 201 -6.83 -35.60 5.92
CA TYR A 201 -6.48 -34.30 6.47
C TYR A 201 -7.18 -33.16 5.74
N PHE A 202 -7.22 -33.19 4.42
CA PHE A 202 -7.89 -32.15 3.66
C PHE A 202 -9.41 -32.11 3.93
N GLU A 203 -10.05 -33.28 4.07
CA GLU A 203 -11.47 -33.39 4.43
C GLU A 203 -11.78 -32.74 5.80
N GLN A 204 -10.79 -32.60 6.70
CA GLN A 204 -10.96 -31.96 7.99
C GLN A 204 -10.72 -30.42 7.96
N PHE A 205 -10.34 -29.80 6.84
CA PHE A 205 -10.05 -28.37 6.83
C PHE A 205 -11.25 -27.50 7.23
N SER A 206 -12.47 -27.87 6.83
CA SER A 206 -13.69 -27.19 7.26
C SER A 206 -13.87 -27.23 8.80
N LYS A 207 -13.45 -28.31 9.44
CA LYS A 207 -13.48 -28.45 10.89
C LYS A 207 -12.43 -27.58 11.55
N VAL A 208 -11.22 -27.47 10.98
CA VAL A 208 -10.19 -26.53 11.47
C VAL A 208 -10.70 -25.10 11.39
N VAL A 209 -11.28 -24.69 10.25
CA VAL A 209 -11.88 -23.36 10.09
C VAL A 209 -12.98 -23.11 11.10
N ALA A 210 -13.87 -24.08 11.33
CA ALA A 210 -14.97 -23.95 12.29
C ALA A 210 -14.49 -23.84 13.75
N ASN A 211 -13.37 -24.50 14.10
CA ASN A 211 -12.78 -24.42 15.43
C ASN A 211 -12.15 -23.04 15.70
N CYS A 212 -11.59 -22.40 14.66
CA CYS A 212 -10.98 -21.08 14.73
C CYS A 212 -12.04 -19.99 14.57
N LYS A 213 -12.53 -19.43 15.67
CA LYS A 213 -13.69 -18.52 15.73
C LYS A 213 -13.44 -17.10 15.15
N SER A 214 -12.25 -16.83 14.61
CA SER A 214 -11.84 -15.46 14.20
C SER A 214 -12.49 -14.96 12.89
N GLY A 215 -13.02 -15.84 12.04
CA GLY A 215 -13.45 -15.49 10.68
C GLY A 215 -12.29 -15.22 9.69
N HIS A 216 -11.04 -15.24 10.16
CA HIS A 216 -9.83 -14.95 9.37
C HIS A 216 -9.13 -16.21 8.83
N VAL A 217 -9.73 -17.39 8.97
CA VAL A 217 -9.16 -18.66 8.50
C VAL A 217 -9.87 -19.12 7.23
N HIS A 218 -9.10 -19.38 6.18
CA HIS A 218 -9.60 -19.71 4.86
C HIS A 218 -9.06 -21.04 4.37
N ILE A 219 -9.90 -21.82 3.66
CA ILE A 219 -9.43 -22.95 2.88
C ILE A 219 -8.79 -22.40 1.61
N GLY A 220 -7.54 -22.73 1.38
CA GLY A 220 -6.73 -22.28 0.27
C GLY A 220 -6.76 -23.21 -0.93
N ASP A 221 -5.56 -23.45 -1.51
CA ASP A 221 -5.42 -24.32 -2.68
C ASP A 221 -5.79 -25.77 -2.35
N ALA A 222 -6.67 -26.32 -3.18
CA ALA A 222 -7.06 -27.73 -3.17
C ALA A 222 -6.77 -28.44 -4.51
N GLU A 223 -6.56 -27.67 -5.58
CA GLU A 223 -6.51 -28.17 -6.97
C GLU A 223 -5.12 -28.66 -7.36
N ALA A 224 -4.07 -28.11 -6.76
CA ALA A 224 -2.69 -28.52 -7.05
C ALA A 224 -2.48 -30.03 -6.82
N TYR A 225 -3.21 -30.66 -5.89
CA TYR A 225 -3.12 -32.11 -5.66
C TYR A 225 -3.40 -32.90 -6.96
N GLU A 226 -4.49 -32.59 -7.65
CA GLU A 226 -4.88 -33.28 -8.90
C GLU A 226 -3.95 -32.91 -10.06
N TYR A 227 -3.46 -31.69 -10.11
CA TYR A 227 -2.45 -31.30 -11.09
C TYR A 227 -1.19 -32.17 -10.94
N PHE A 228 -0.60 -32.22 -9.74
CA PHE A 228 0.62 -32.99 -9.47
C PHE A 228 0.40 -34.50 -9.62
N ARG A 229 -0.81 -35.00 -9.36
CA ARG A 229 -1.14 -36.42 -9.63
C ARG A 229 -1.02 -36.78 -11.13
N LYS A 230 -1.29 -35.84 -12.02
CA LYS A 230 -1.17 -36.02 -13.48
C LYS A 230 0.22 -35.71 -14.03
N HIS A 231 0.94 -34.76 -13.38
CA HIS A 231 2.18 -34.18 -13.93
C HIS A 231 3.43 -34.45 -13.07
N TYR A 232 3.39 -35.38 -12.12
CA TYR A 232 4.52 -35.59 -11.20
C TYR A 232 5.82 -35.98 -11.92
N LYS A 233 5.77 -36.69 -13.07
CA LYS A 233 6.98 -37.10 -13.81
C LYS A 233 7.72 -35.94 -14.47
N THR A 234 7.03 -34.85 -14.79
CA THR A 234 7.62 -33.67 -15.46
C THR A 234 7.91 -32.54 -14.49
N ASP A 235 7.08 -32.35 -13.45
CA ASP A 235 7.08 -31.17 -12.62
C ASP A 235 7.61 -31.44 -11.19
N VAL A 236 8.02 -32.67 -10.91
CA VAL A 236 8.60 -33.08 -9.64
C VAL A 236 9.97 -33.75 -9.90
N PHE A 237 10.93 -33.50 -9.03
CA PHE A 237 12.23 -34.14 -9.11
C PHE A 237 12.10 -35.67 -9.01
N GLU A 238 12.81 -36.40 -9.87
CA GLU A 238 13.02 -37.82 -9.67
C GLU A 238 14.06 -38.03 -8.56
N GLU A 239 13.65 -38.64 -7.49
CA GLU A 239 14.51 -38.98 -6.37
C GLU A 239 14.69 -40.50 -6.24
N LYS A 240 15.78 -40.91 -5.61
CA LYS A 240 16.03 -42.34 -5.32
C LYS A 240 15.82 -42.61 -3.83
N ASP A 241 15.00 -43.62 -3.54
CA ASP A 241 14.73 -44.08 -2.18
C ASP A 241 15.92 -44.87 -1.59
N ALA A 242 15.81 -45.32 -0.35
CA ALA A 242 16.86 -46.12 0.30
C ALA A 242 17.14 -47.46 -0.39
N ARG A 243 16.24 -47.94 -1.25
CA ARG A 243 16.34 -49.16 -2.04
C ARG A 243 16.78 -48.91 -3.49
N GLY A 244 17.06 -47.62 -3.85
CA GLY A 244 17.39 -47.25 -5.22
C GLY A 244 16.20 -47.07 -6.15
N LYS A 245 14.95 -47.20 -5.63
CA LYS A 245 13.73 -47.02 -6.39
C LYS A 245 13.40 -45.57 -6.64
N SER A 246 12.94 -45.22 -7.84
CA SER A 246 12.50 -43.87 -8.15
C SER A 246 11.21 -43.49 -7.43
N TYR A 247 11.16 -42.28 -6.89
CA TYR A 247 9.95 -41.67 -6.36
C TYR A 247 9.95 -40.17 -6.66
N TRP A 248 8.80 -39.51 -6.55
CA TRP A 248 8.58 -38.08 -6.85
C TRP A 248 7.86 -37.43 -5.69
N LEU A 249 8.52 -36.48 -5.03
CA LEU A 249 8.02 -35.81 -3.83
C LEU A 249 8.17 -34.28 -3.90
N HIS A 250 9.34 -33.79 -4.31
CA HIS A 250 9.66 -32.37 -4.27
C HIS A 250 9.49 -31.74 -5.66
N PRO A 251 8.64 -30.71 -5.83
CA PRO A 251 8.51 -29.99 -7.10
C PRO A 251 9.88 -29.49 -7.58
N ASN A 252 10.15 -29.65 -8.88
CA ASN A 252 11.27 -29.00 -9.55
C ASN A 252 10.92 -27.51 -9.81
N PRO A 253 11.81 -26.68 -10.37
CA PRO A 253 11.53 -25.26 -10.58
C PRO A 253 10.24 -24.97 -11.37
N GLN A 254 9.92 -25.80 -12.38
CA GLN A 254 8.68 -25.70 -13.15
C GLN A 254 7.46 -26.07 -12.29
N GLY A 255 7.53 -27.16 -11.56
CA GLY A 255 6.48 -27.56 -10.63
C GLY A 255 6.29 -26.56 -9.48
N ALA A 256 7.39 -25.96 -8.98
CA ALA A 256 7.31 -24.90 -7.99
C ALA A 256 6.59 -23.66 -8.52
N GLN A 257 6.80 -23.29 -9.79
CA GLN A 257 6.06 -22.22 -10.45
C GLN A 257 4.56 -22.55 -10.55
N LYS A 258 4.23 -23.79 -10.92
CA LYS A 258 2.82 -24.23 -10.95
C LYS A 258 2.17 -24.24 -9.57
N LEU A 259 2.85 -24.74 -8.56
CA LEU A 259 2.35 -24.70 -7.17
C LEU A 259 2.15 -23.27 -6.68
N ALA A 260 3.07 -22.37 -7.02
CA ALA A 260 2.99 -20.96 -6.73
C ALA A 260 1.77 -20.27 -7.37
N GLU A 261 1.42 -20.66 -8.59
CA GLU A 261 0.21 -20.20 -9.29
C GLU A 261 -1.07 -20.62 -8.53
N TYR A 262 -1.17 -21.88 -8.09
CA TYR A 262 -2.31 -22.37 -7.31
C TYR A 262 -2.41 -21.66 -5.95
N TRP A 263 -1.30 -21.52 -5.23
CA TRP A 263 -1.28 -20.77 -3.98
C TRP A 263 -1.64 -19.31 -4.18
N GLY A 264 -1.11 -18.68 -5.24
CA GLY A 264 -1.41 -17.29 -5.58
C GLY A 264 -2.88 -17.07 -5.88
N LYS A 265 -3.53 -17.98 -6.64
CA LYS A 265 -4.98 -17.94 -6.90
C LYS A 265 -5.81 -18.02 -5.62
N ALA A 266 -5.36 -18.80 -4.64
CA ALA A 266 -6.05 -18.92 -3.35
C ALA A 266 -5.80 -17.70 -2.43
N LEU A 267 -4.59 -17.11 -2.46
CA LEU A 267 -4.21 -15.97 -1.64
C LEU A 267 -4.77 -14.64 -2.16
N LEU A 268 -4.87 -14.48 -3.48
CA LEU A 268 -5.28 -13.23 -4.12
C LEU A 268 -6.64 -12.69 -3.63
N PRO A 269 -7.73 -13.49 -3.57
CA PRO A 269 -9.01 -13.01 -3.06
C PRO A 269 -8.94 -12.63 -1.58
N VAL A 270 -8.15 -13.35 -0.77
CA VAL A 270 -7.94 -13.03 0.65
C VAL A 270 -7.25 -11.67 0.77
N ILE A 271 -6.14 -11.45 0.06
CA ILE A 271 -5.43 -10.16 0.05
C ILE A 271 -6.36 -9.03 -0.43
N LYS A 272 -7.16 -9.26 -1.47
CA LYS A 272 -8.10 -8.27 -2.00
C LYS A 272 -9.26 -7.97 -1.05
N SER A 273 -9.65 -8.88 -0.19
CA SER A 273 -10.71 -8.66 0.82
C SER A 273 -10.22 -7.88 2.05
N MET A 274 -8.91 -7.88 2.32
CA MET A 274 -8.34 -7.15 3.46
C MET A 274 -8.45 -5.64 3.22
N PRO A 275 -8.54 -4.78 4.26
CA PRO A 275 -8.53 -3.34 4.09
C PRO A 275 -7.29 -2.90 3.29
N ALA A 276 -7.47 -1.99 2.33
CA ALA A 276 -6.33 -1.35 1.68
C ALA A 276 -5.55 -0.56 2.73
N VAL A 277 -4.24 -0.69 2.71
CA VAL A 277 -3.40 0.12 3.61
C VAL A 277 -3.36 1.52 3.05
N ASP A 278 -3.69 2.48 3.89
CA ASP A 278 -3.52 3.90 3.56
C ASP A 278 -2.02 4.23 3.66
N PRO A 279 -1.36 4.64 2.55
CA PRO A 279 0.07 4.93 2.55
C PRO A 279 0.44 6.14 3.43
N LEU A 280 -0.55 6.94 3.81
CA LEU A 280 -0.38 8.10 4.68
C LEU A 280 -0.54 7.78 6.17
N LYS A 281 -1.06 6.61 6.52
CA LYS A 281 -1.32 6.25 7.93
C LYS A 281 -0.04 6.29 8.78
N GLY A 282 -0.09 7.05 9.88
CA GLY A 282 1.03 7.24 10.79
C GLY A 282 2.11 8.22 10.30
N LYS A 283 1.95 8.79 9.10
CA LYS A 283 2.84 9.85 8.59
C LYS A 283 2.54 11.19 9.26
N LYS A 284 3.56 12.04 9.36
CA LYS A 284 3.48 13.38 9.97
C LYS A 284 3.31 14.44 8.90
N ILE A 285 2.24 15.23 9.01
CA ILE A 285 1.97 16.32 8.08
C ILE A 285 1.89 17.66 8.79
N GLY A 286 2.67 18.63 8.31
CA GLY A 286 2.68 20.01 8.80
C GLY A 286 2.08 20.97 7.78
N PHE A 287 1.13 21.80 8.24
CA PHE A 287 0.53 22.87 7.44
C PHE A 287 1.03 24.20 7.94
N ILE A 288 1.76 24.94 7.10
CA ILE A 288 2.16 26.31 7.35
C ILE A 288 1.36 27.27 6.46
N GLY A 289 0.88 28.37 7.02
CA GLY A 289 0.08 29.30 6.25
C GLY A 289 -0.43 30.48 7.08
N ASP A 290 -1.42 31.14 6.50
CA ASP A 290 -2.12 32.27 7.08
C ASP A 290 -3.43 31.85 7.78
N SER A 291 -4.46 32.69 7.66
CA SER A 291 -5.80 32.41 8.19
C SER A 291 -6.50 31.23 7.50
N TYR A 292 -6.07 30.82 6.32
CA TYR A 292 -6.58 29.62 5.65
C TYR A 292 -6.17 28.35 6.40
N VAL A 293 -4.99 28.33 7.02
CA VAL A 293 -4.50 27.23 7.86
C VAL A 293 -4.97 27.38 9.30
N ARG A 294 -4.97 28.60 9.86
CA ARG A 294 -5.44 28.85 11.25
C ARG A 294 -6.96 28.70 11.39
N ASN A 295 -7.70 28.81 10.30
CA ASN A 295 -9.17 28.82 10.18
C ASN A 295 -9.84 30.07 10.82
N HIS A 296 -9.18 31.19 10.77
CA HIS A 296 -9.69 32.51 11.17
C HIS A 296 -10.52 32.50 12.48
N ARG A 297 -11.87 32.44 12.39
CA ARG A 297 -12.81 32.51 13.54
C ARG A 297 -13.42 31.15 13.90
N GLU A 298 -13.23 30.12 13.08
CA GLU A 298 -13.80 28.79 13.30
C GLU A 298 -12.76 27.80 13.83
N PRO A 299 -13.20 26.67 14.44
CA PRO A 299 -12.31 25.60 14.87
C PRO A 299 -11.50 25.01 13.70
N VAL A 300 -10.24 24.67 13.95
CA VAL A 300 -9.37 24.08 12.93
C VAL A 300 -9.85 22.72 12.47
N GLU A 301 -10.61 22.03 13.29
CA GLU A 301 -11.25 20.73 13.01
C GLU A 301 -12.22 20.80 11.83
N ASN A 302 -12.74 21.99 11.52
CA ASN A 302 -13.61 22.21 10.36
C ASN A 302 -12.84 22.26 9.04
N THR A 303 -11.51 22.43 9.06
CA THR A 303 -10.72 22.63 7.85
C THR A 303 -10.56 21.34 7.04
N TRP A 304 -10.44 21.47 5.73
CA TRP A 304 -10.17 20.37 4.84
C TRP A 304 -8.87 19.64 5.17
N HIS A 305 -7.85 20.36 5.55
CA HIS A 305 -6.53 19.80 5.83
C HIS A 305 -6.49 19.02 7.15
N TYR A 306 -7.23 19.45 8.19
CA TYR A 306 -7.40 18.63 9.39
C TYR A 306 -8.19 17.36 9.09
N LYS A 307 -9.30 17.48 8.36
CA LYS A 307 -10.14 16.33 7.95
C LYS A 307 -9.37 15.36 7.06
N PHE A 308 -8.53 15.87 6.14
CA PHE A 308 -7.61 15.05 5.34
C PHE A 308 -6.69 14.23 6.23
N ALA A 309 -5.95 14.89 7.13
CA ALA A 309 -5.03 14.19 8.03
C ALA A 309 -5.75 13.14 8.90
N LYS A 310 -6.93 13.47 9.43
CA LYS A 310 -7.72 12.51 10.23
C LYS A 310 -8.25 11.35 9.40
N LYS A 311 -8.75 11.59 8.19
CA LYS A 311 -9.22 10.56 7.28
C LYS A 311 -8.14 9.53 6.97
N HIS A 312 -6.91 9.98 6.76
CA HIS A 312 -5.75 9.16 6.43
C HIS A 312 -4.95 8.67 7.65
N GLY A 313 -5.41 8.94 8.88
CA GLY A 313 -4.73 8.50 10.09
C GLY A 313 -3.33 9.11 10.27
N MET A 314 -3.12 10.33 9.76
CA MET A 314 -1.86 11.07 9.88
C MET A 314 -1.76 11.81 11.23
N GLU A 315 -0.53 12.07 11.66
CA GLU A 315 -0.24 13.03 12.74
C GLU A 315 -0.26 14.45 12.18
N TYR A 316 -1.20 15.28 12.65
CA TYR A 316 -1.47 16.61 12.14
C TYR A 316 -0.80 17.71 12.95
N TYR A 317 -0.09 18.63 12.29
CA TYR A 317 0.57 19.79 12.88
C TYR A 317 0.17 21.08 12.16
N ASN A 318 -0.30 22.08 12.92
CA ASN A 318 -0.81 23.34 12.38
C ASN A 318 0.10 24.52 12.78
N TYR A 319 0.67 25.16 11.77
CA TYR A 319 1.50 26.37 11.89
C TYR A 319 0.84 27.58 11.20
N GLY A 320 -0.49 27.62 11.19
CA GLY A 320 -1.27 28.74 10.66
C GLY A 320 -1.22 29.96 11.59
N ARG A 321 -1.10 31.15 11.01
CA ARG A 321 -1.11 32.43 11.73
C ARG A 321 -1.94 33.44 10.95
N ASN A 322 -3.04 33.94 11.56
CA ASN A 322 -3.91 34.92 10.89
C ASN A 322 -3.11 36.11 10.37
N GLY A 323 -3.42 36.58 9.18
CA GLY A 323 -2.79 37.74 8.56
C GLY A 323 -1.34 37.58 8.12
N ASN A 324 -0.72 36.41 8.34
CA ASN A 324 0.67 36.17 7.99
C ASN A 324 0.88 36.15 6.45
N CYS A 325 2.03 36.62 6.01
CA CYS A 325 2.45 36.65 4.60
C CYS A 325 3.54 35.62 4.32
N ILE A 326 3.72 35.25 3.06
CA ILE A 326 4.90 34.53 2.62
C ILE A 326 6.13 35.43 2.75
N ALA A 327 6.05 36.63 2.19
CA ALA A 327 7.21 37.46 1.92
C ALA A 327 7.35 38.68 2.84
N LEU A 328 6.39 39.01 3.69
CA LEU A 328 6.39 40.22 4.47
C LEU A 328 6.47 39.95 5.99
N ASP A 329 7.39 40.64 6.65
CA ASP A 329 7.43 40.77 8.12
C ASP A 329 6.52 41.92 8.53
N LEU A 330 5.45 41.64 9.26
CA LEU A 330 4.47 42.63 9.67
C LEU A 330 4.37 42.67 11.21
N LYS A 331 4.53 43.85 11.78
CA LYS A 331 4.49 44.05 13.26
C LYS A 331 3.27 43.37 13.90
N GLN A 332 2.11 43.47 13.27
CA GLN A 332 0.85 42.91 13.75
C GLN A 332 0.73 41.42 13.52
N TRP A 333 1.33 40.88 12.44
CA TRP A 333 1.12 39.50 11.95
C TRP A 333 2.37 38.63 11.99
N GLY A 334 3.46 39.21 12.52
CA GLY A 334 4.73 38.50 12.76
C GLY A 334 5.60 38.34 11.52
N THR A 335 6.63 37.56 11.71
CA THR A 335 7.63 37.21 10.67
C THR A 335 7.00 36.47 9.51
N GLY A 336 7.40 36.80 8.30
CA GLY A 336 6.95 36.12 7.07
C GLY A 336 7.36 34.64 7.02
N MET A 337 6.63 33.85 6.26
CA MET A 337 6.85 32.39 6.19
C MET A 337 8.24 32.05 5.64
N TYR A 338 8.86 32.93 4.81
CA TYR A 338 10.20 32.77 4.28
C TYR A 338 11.31 32.66 5.34
N LYS A 339 11.00 33.01 6.60
CA LYS A 339 11.84 32.80 7.79
C LYS A 339 11.18 31.85 8.80
N ARG A 340 9.86 31.98 8.96
CA ARG A 340 9.09 31.32 10.03
C ARG A 340 9.00 29.80 9.89
N TYR A 341 9.28 29.21 8.73
CA TYR A 341 9.33 27.76 8.55
C TYR A 341 10.30 27.07 9.52
N THR A 342 11.29 27.79 10.03
CA THR A 342 12.25 27.27 11.02
C THR A 342 11.60 26.92 12.37
N GLU A 343 10.43 27.48 12.69
CA GLU A 343 9.66 27.17 13.90
C GLU A 343 8.95 25.80 13.85
N MET A 344 8.89 25.20 12.66
CA MET A 344 8.23 23.90 12.47
C MET A 344 9.16 22.78 12.97
N ARG A 345 8.56 21.67 13.43
CA ARG A 345 9.30 20.46 13.83
C ARG A 345 10.13 19.87 12.67
N ASP A 346 11.20 19.15 12.99
CA ASP A 346 12.16 18.69 11.98
C ASP A 346 11.81 17.33 11.33
N ASP A 347 10.85 16.59 11.89
CA ASP A 347 10.54 15.21 11.52
C ASP A 347 9.21 15.04 10.77
N LEU A 348 8.87 15.99 9.88
CA LEU A 348 7.68 15.91 9.04
C LEU A 348 7.95 15.04 7.80
N ASP A 349 6.98 14.20 7.44
CA ASP A 349 6.97 13.44 6.18
C ASP A 349 6.36 14.27 5.04
N TYR A 350 5.44 15.19 5.37
CA TYR A 350 4.71 16.04 4.42
C TYR A 350 4.65 17.47 4.95
N VAL A 351 4.91 18.43 4.08
CA VAL A 351 4.77 19.86 4.38
C VAL A 351 3.89 20.54 3.34
N VAL A 352 2.87 21.23 3.79
CA VAL A 352 1.92 21.94 2.93
C VAL A 352 1.90 23.42 3.27
N VAL A 353 2.17 24.26 2.28
CA VAL A 353 2.08 25.71 2.39
C VAL A 353 0.77 26.18 1.77
N ILE A 354 -0.06 26.89 2.53
CA ILE A 354 -1.33 27.48 2.05
C ILE A 354 -1.28 28.98 2.37
N ALA A 355 -0.99 29.81 1.38
CA ALA A 355 -0.72 31.23 1.61
C ALA A 355 -0.81 32.09 0.33
N GLY A 356 -0.45 33.38 0.46
CA GLY A 356 -0.42 34.35 -0.63
C GLY A 356 -1.64 35.27 -0.65
N HIS A 357 -2.69 34.96 0.12
CA HIS A 357 -3.85 35.84 0.23
C HIS A 357 -3.45 37.20 0.80
N ASN A 358 -2.71 37.19 1.89
CA ASN A 358 -2.32 38.44 2.56
C ASN A 358 -1.24 39.20 1.81
N ASP A 359 -0.33 38.50 1.11
CA ASP A 359 0.68 39.15 0.27
C ASP A 359 0.03 39.99 -0.85
N SER A 360 -1.07 39.50 -1.43
CA SER A 360 -1.80 40.19 -2.51
C SER A 360 -2.83 41.22 -2.03
N SER A 361 -2.99 41.43 -0.72
CA SER A 361 -4.04 42.28 -0.15
C SER A 361 -3.47 43.58 0.35
N HIS A 362 -4.30 44.67 0.35
CA HIS A 362 -4.00 45.93 0.95
C HIS A 362 -2.70 46.63 0.50
N GLY A 363 -2.37 46.53 -0.82
CA GLY A 363 -1.15 47.12 -1.41
C GLY A 363 0.15 46.51 -0.90
N ARG A 364 0.12 45.35 -0.26
CA ARG A 364 1.32 44.70 0.29
C ARG A 364 2.28 44.26 -0.79
N ILE A 365 1.79 43.61 -1.86
CA ILE A 365 2.64 43.21 -2.98
C ILE A 365 3.24 44.43 -3.68
N ASP A 366 2.46 45.53 -3.80
CA ASP A 366 2.93 46.78 -4.40
C ASP A 366 4.04 47.40 -3.57
N SER A 367 3.99 47.28 -2.24
CA SER A 367 4.98 47.86 -1.31
C SER A 367 6.37 47.22 -1.42
N ILE A 368 6.47 45.94 -1.78
CA ILE A 368 7.76 45.25 -1.90
C ILE A 368 8.12 44.89 -3.37
N GLY A 369 7.16 45.00 -4.26
CA GLY A 369 7.29 44.59 -5.66
C GLY A 369 7.35 43.05 -5.85
N ILE A 370 6.91 42.63 -7.02
CA ILE A 370 6.82 41.20 -7.37
C ILE A 370 8.18 40.49 -7.38
N GLY A 371 9.27 41.22 -7.72
CA GLY A 371 10.63 40.67 -7.69
C GLY A 371 11.05 40.24 -6.27
N THR A 372 10.86 41.11 -5.29
CA THR A 372 11.14 40.78 -3.88
C THR A 372 10.25 39.66 -3.35
N PHE A 373 8.97 39.61 -3.78
CA PHE A 373 8.10 38.50 -3.44
C PHE A 373 8.65 37.16 -3.96
N LYS A 374 9.04 37.12 -5.26
CA LYS A 374 9.64 35.92 -5.86
C LYS A 374 10.93 35.48 -5.17
N GLU A 375 11.82 36.43 -4.85
CA GLU A 375 13.05 36.17 -4.10
C GLU A 375 12.76 35.51 -2.75
N ARG A 376 11.87 36.09 -1.94
CA ARG A 376 11.53 35.56 -0.61
C ARG A 376 10.75 34.25 -0.66
N LEU A 377 9.93 34.05 -1.67
CA LEU A 377 9.30 32.76 -1.94
C LEU A 377 10.36 31.71 -2.30
N GLY A 378 11.38 32.06 -3.08
CA GLY A 378 12.54 31.21 -3.35
C GLY A 378 13.27 30.82 -2.06
N MET A 379 13.54 31.79 -1.17
CA MET A 379 14.12 31.51 0.17
C MET A 379 13.28 30.54 1.00
N LEU A 380 11.94 30.62 0.91
CA LEU A 380 11.05 29.64 1.58
C LEU A 380 11.20 28.25 0.96
N CYS A 381 11.20 28.16 -0.36
CA CYS A 381 11.36 26.88 -1.07
C CYS A 381 12.70 26.22 -0.73
N GLU A 382 13.80 26.94 -0.83
CA GLU A 382 15.14 26.46 -0.46
C GLU A 382 15.21 26.02 1.00
N GLY A 383 14.70 26.87 1.91
CA GLY A 383 14.71 26.56 3.34
C GLY A 383 13.89 25.33 3.69
N LEU A 384 12.74 25.10 3.02
CA LEU A 384 11.94 23.89 3.22
C LEU A 384 12.63 22.64 2.65
N ILE A 385 13.27 22.75 1.48
CA ILE A 385 14.02 21.63 0.88
C ILE A 385 15.19 21.24 1.78
N GLU A 386 15.98 22.20 2.26
CA GLU A 386 17.10 21.96 3.15
C GLU A 386 16.67 21.34 4.50
N LYS A 387 15.57 21.86 5.07
CA LYS A 387 15.06 21.38 6.35
C LYS A 387 14.43 19.98 6.25
N TYR A 388 13.78 19.66 5.12
CA TYR A 388 13.01 18.45 4.93
C TYR A 388 13.42 17.66 3.66
N PRO A 389 14.67 17.17 3.57
CA PRO A 389 15.18 16.54 2.35
C PRO A 389 14.46 15.24 1.98
N ASN A 390 13.74 14.63 2.93
CA ASN A 390 12.98 13.39 2.73
C ASN A 390 11.45 13.60 2.69
N ALA A 391 10.97 14.83 2.94
CA ALA A 391 9.53 15.12 2.94
C ALA A 391 9.00 15.45 1.54
N ARG A 392 7.71 15.23 1.35
CA ARG A 392 6.98 15.76 0.19
C ARG A 392 6.48 17.17 0.49
N LEU A 393 6.79 18.12 -0.37
CA LEU A 393 6.42 19.52 -0.24
C LEU A 393 5.30 19.87 -1.21
N PHE A 394 4.28 20.62 -0.74
CA PHE A 394 3.16 21.07 -1.56
C PHE A 394 2.84 22.53 -1.27
N PHE A 395 2.41 23.25 -2.30
CA PHE A 395 1.88 24.60 -2.15
C PHE A 395 0.45 24.67 -2.68
N PHE A 396 -0.37 25.49 -2.05
CA PHE A 396 -1.72 25.85 -2.48
C PHE A 396 -1.79 27.36 -2.61
N THR A 397 -2.18 27.84 -3.78
CA THR A 397 -2.41 29.27 -3.99
C THR A 397 -3.69 29.73 -3.27
N PRO A 398 -3.88 31.03 -3.01
CA PRO A 398 -5.16 31.52 -2.51
C PRO A 398 -6.27 31.35 -3.57
N TRP A 399 -7.53 31.43 -3.11
CA TRP A 399 -8.69 31.49 -4.01
C TRP A 399 -8.61 32.70 -4.94
N SER A 400 -9.34 32.65 -6.04
CA SER A 400 -9.60 33.80 -6.92
C SER A 400 -10.19 34.99 -6.14
N CYS A 401 -10.31 36.13 -6.76
CA CYS A 401 -10.97 37.33 -6.22
C CYS A 401 -11.86 37.98 -7.29
N GLN A 402 -12.59 39.01 -6.86
CA GLN A 402 -13.25 39.90 -7.81
C GLN A 402 -12.16 40.56 -8.69
N ASP A 403 -12.42 40.67 -9.98
CA ASP A 403 -11.48 41.26 -10.96
C ASP A 403 -10.08 40.61 -10.91
N PHE A 404 -10.06 39.30 -10.93
CA PHE A 404 -8.83 38.49 -10.77
C PHE A 404 -7.77 38.80 -11.86
N VAL A 405 -8.19 38.95 -13.12
CA VAL A 405 -7.28 39.22 -14.23
C VAL A 405 -6.65 40.58 -14.07
N GLY A 406 -5.30 40.63 -14.11
CA GLY A 406 -4.53 41.88 -13.87
C GLY A 406 -4.41 42.32 -12.43
N SER A 407 -5.01 41.59 -11.47
CA SER A 407 -4.98 41.97 -10.07
C SER A 407 -3.66 41.59 -9.36
N PRO A 408 -3.36 42.21 -8.20
CA PRO A 408 -2.27 41.78 -7.32
C PRO A 408 -2.39 40.29 -6.91
N ARG A 409 -3.61 39.76 -6.83
CA ARG A 409 -3.87 38.35 -6.55
C ARG A 409 -3.35 37.45 -7.66
N GLN A 410 -3.60 37.80 -8.92
CA GLN A 410 -3.07 37.05 -10.04
C GLN A 410 -1.54 37.08 -10.05
N GLN A 411 -0.92 38.24 -9.82
CA GLN A 411 0.55 38.35 -9.76
C GLN A 411 1.17 37.41 -8.74
N VAL A 412 0.59 37.33 -7.54
CA VAL A 412 1.05 36.41 -6.47
C VAL A 412 0.84 34.96 -6.88
N VAL A 413 -0.32 34.59 -7.43
CA VAL A 413 -0.62 33.23 -7.90
C VAL A 413 0.36 32.79 -8.98
N ASP A 414 0.56 33.62 -9.98
CA ASP A 414 1.46 33.32 -11.10
C ASP A 414 2.92 33.21 -10.63
N ALA A 415 3.35 34.07 -9.70
CA ALA A 415 4.67 33.98 -9.11
C ALA A 415 4.85 32.69 -8.25
N MET A 416 3.82 32.24 -7.55
CA MET A 416 3.87 30.96 -6.82
C MET A 416 4.02 29.78 -7.77
N LEU A 417 3.29 29.75 -8.87
CA LEU A 417 3.40 28.69 -9.87
C LEU A 417 4.78 28.67 -10.52
N GLU A 418 5.31 29.86 -10.89
CA GLU A 418 6.62 30.01 -11.54
C GLU A 418 7.76 29.58 -10.59
N VAL A 419 7.83 30.19 -9.41
CA VAL A 419 8.95 29.99 -8.48
C VAL A 419 8.93 28.58 -7.93
N CYS A 420 7.83 28.08 -7.35
CA CYS A 420 7.78 26.71 -6.84
C CYS A 420 8.03 25.67 -7.93
N GLY A 421 7.53 25.92 -9.16
CA GLY A 421 7.77 25.07 -10.30
C GLY A 421 9.25 24.97 -10.68
N SER A 422 10.04 26.06 -10.53
CA SER A 422 11.49 26.04 -10.78
C SER A 422 12.28 25.18 -9.78
N TYR A 423 11.72 24.93 -8.59
CA TYR A 423 12.26 24.01 -7.59
C TYR A 423 11.65 22.59 -7.69
N GLY A 424 10.79 22.31 -8.67
CA GLY A 424 10.10 21.03 -8.80
C GLY A 424 9.06 20.77 -7.71
N ILE A 425 8.60 21.79 -6.98
CA ILE A 425 7.58 21.67 -5.94
C ILE A 425 6.19 21.76 -6.57
N PRO A 426 5.31 20.75 -6.39
CA PRO A 426 3.94 20.79 -6.88
C PRO A 426 3.12 21.93 -6.25
N VAL A 427 2.39 22.67 -7.09
CA VAL A 427 1.49 23.75 -6.65
C VAL A 427 0.08 23.47 -7.13
N PHE A 428 -0.88 23.47 -6.22
CA PHE A 428 -2.29 23.48 -6.58
C PHE A 428 -2.75 24.93 -6.85
N ASP A 429 -3.12 25.22 -8.09
CA ASP A 429 -3.69 26.51 -8.45
C ASP A 429 -5.15 26.60 -8.00
N ALA A 430 -5.34 27.00 -6.75
CA ALA A 430 -6.67 27.11 -6.17
C ALA A 430 -7.46 28.31 -6.71
N ALA A 431 -6.79 29.30 -7.27
CA ALA A 431 -7.48 30.42 -7.89
C ALA A 431 -8.28 30.02 -9.14
N ARG A 432 -7.77 29.04 -9.91
CA ARG A 432 -8.37 28.62 -11.17
C ARG A 432 -9.06 27.26 -11.12
N ASN A 433 -8.64 26.35 -10.19
CA ASN A 433 -9.03 24.95 -10.23
C ASN A 433 -9.80 24.45 -8.98
N SER A 434 -10.09 25.34 -8.01
CA SER A 434 -10.69 24.90 -6.71
C SER A 434 -12.20 24.62 -6.75
N ASN A 435 -12.92 25.12 -7.74
CA ASN A 435 -14.40 25.20 -7.71
C ASN A 435 -14.94 26.04 -6.52
N ILE A 436 -14.15 27.01 -6.01
CA ILE A 436 -14.53 27.99 -4.99
C ILE A 436 -14.87 29.31 -5.69
N PHE A 437 -16.15 29.60 -5.81
CA PHE A 437 -16.65 30.74 -6.59
C PHE A 437 -16.76 31.99 -5.73
N VAL A 438 -15.64 32.66 -5.46
CA VAL A 438 -15.56 33.85 -4.59
C VAL A 438 -16.38 35.03 -5.14
N THR A 439 -16.58 35.15 -6.45
CA THR A 439 -17.35 36.23 -7.07
C THR A 439 -18.85 36.12 -6.84
N SER A 440 -19.38 34.91 -6.55
CA SER A 440 -20.80 34.69 -6.29
C SER A 440 -21.17 34.97 -4.83
N GLU A 441 -22.01 35.95 -4.59
CA GLU A 441 -22.53 36.26 -3.25
C GLU A 441 -23.32 35.07 -2.67
N GLN A 442 -24.14 34.40 -3.49
CA GLN A 442 -24.92 33.23 -3.05
C GLN A 442 -24.00 32.09 -2.64
N PHE A 443 -22.89 31.88 -3.38
CA PHE A 443 -21.88 30.89 -3.01
C PHE A 443 -21.23 31.26 -1.68
N ARG A 444 -20.83 32.51 -1.48
CA ARG A 444 -20.21 32.97 -0.24
C ARG A 444 -21.16 32.83 0.96
N LYS A 445 -22.45 33.19 0.83
CA LYS A 445 -23.46 32.98 1.89
C LYS A 445 -23.52 31.53 2.36
N LYS A 446 -23.31 30.57 1.47
CA LYS A 446 -23.39 29.14 1.77
C LYS A 446 -22.08 28.54 2.28
N TYR A 447 -20.95 28.94 1.73
CA TYR A 447 -19.66 28.25 1.88
C TYR A 447 -18.57 29.07 2.58
N PHE A 448 -18.81 30.34 2.90
CA PHE A 448 -17.85 31.19 3.61
C PHE A 448 -18.32 31.50 5.02
N GLN A 449 -17.38 31.92 5.88
CA GLN A 449 -17.66 32.22 7.29
C GLN A 449 -18.65 33.40 7.44
N GLY A 450 -19.39 33.39 8.55
CA GLY A 450 -20.36 34.43 8.90
C GLY A 450 -21.69 34.38 8.16
N GLY A 451 -21.83 33.63 7.06
CA GLY A 451 -23.10 33.38 6.36
C GLY A 451 -23.75 34.58 5.67
N LYS A 452 -23.14 35.78 5.74
CA LYS A 452 -23.65 37.05 5.16
C LYS A 452 -23.19 37.31 3.73
N GLY A 453 -22.25 36.49 3.21
CA GLY A 453 -21.65 36.66 1.87
C GLY A 453 -20.65 37.79 1.77
N THR A 454 -20.24 38.42 2.85
CA THR A 454 -19.25 39.50 2.90
C THR A 454 -17.81 39.00 3.03
N ASP A 455 -17.61 37.84 3.62
CA ASP A 455 -16.28 37.20 3.66
C ASP A 455 -15.94 36.63 2.28
N THR A 456 -14.76 36.97 1.78
CA THR A 456 -14.24 36.56 0.45
C THR A 456 -12.99 35.69 0.57
N ALA A 457 -12.58 35.34 1.79
CA ALA A 457 -11.35 34.61 2.07
C ALA A 457 -11.59 33.29 2.78
N HIS A 458 -12.39 33.25 3.83
CA HIS A 458 -12.44 32.15 4.79
C HIS A 458 -13.63 31.24 4.53
N LEU A 459 -13.34 29.98 4.18
CA LEU A 459 -14.37 28.94 4.06
C LEU A 459 -14.94 28.59 5.43
N ASN A 460 -16.24 28.32 5.50
CA ASN A 460 -16.86 27.67 6.64
C ASN A 460 -16.73 26.12 6.52
N ALA A 461 -17.23 25.37 7.50
CA ALA A 461 -17.16 23.91 7.52
C ALA A 461 -17.65 23.26 6.19
N ARG A 462 -18.74 23.76 5.60
CA ARG A 462 -19.30 23.26 4.32
C ARG A 462 -18.39 23.58 3.14
N GLY A 463 -17.74 24.75 3.16
CA GLY A 463 -16.77 25.14 2.13
C GLY A 463 -15.53 24.24 2.18
N HIS A 464 -15.05 23.93 3.36
CA HIS A 464 -13.96 22.98 3.57
C HIS A 464 -14.32 21.56 3.13
N ASP A 465 -15.53 21.08 3.45
CA ASP A 465 -16.01 19.76 2.98
C ASP A 465 -16.07 19.68 1.46
N ARG A 466 -16.51 20.76 0.80
CA ARG A 466 -16.55 20.83 -0.66
C ARG A 466 -15.16 20.79 -1.30
N PHE A 467 -14.17 21.42 -0.67
CA PHE A 467 -12.81 21.50 -1.21
C PHE A 467 -11.96 20.27 -0.89
N LEU A 468 -12.24 19.55 0.20
CA LEU A 468 -11.49 18.36 0.63
C LEU A 468 -11.22 17.35 -0.49
N PRO A 469 -12.21 16.88 -1.28
CA PRO A 469 -11.94 15.90 -2.35
C PRO A 469 -10.98 16.43 -3.43
N VAL A 470 -11.02 17.73 -3.71
CA VAL A 470 -10.15 18.37 -4.70
C VAL A 470 -8.71 18.42 -4.21
N ALA A 471 -8.50 18.87 -2.97
CA ALA A 471 -7.19 18.93 -2.35
C ALA A 471 -6.59 17.53 -2.14
N GLU A 472 -7.39 16.59 -1.70
CA GLU A 472 -7.00 15.17 -1.54
C GLU A 472 -6.56 14.58 -2.87
N SER A 473 -7.34 14.75 -3.94
CA SER A 473 -7.00 14.25 -5.27
C SER A 473 -5.66 14.79 -5.76
N PHE A 474 -5.34 16.06 -5.45
CA PHE A 474 -4.04 16.64 -5.79
C PHE A 474 -2.90 16.03 -4.99
N ILE A 475 -3.02 15.96 -3.66
CA ILE A 475 -1.96 15.41 -2.80
C ILE A 475 -1.68 13.95 -3.15
N MET A 476 -2.75 13.15 -3.33
CA MET A 476 -2.64 11.71 -3.61
C MET A 476 -1.94 11.37 -4.94
N GLN A 477 -1.81 12.31 -5.87
CA GLN A 477 -1.03 12.12 -7.11
C GLN A 477 0.47 11.95 -6.84
N TYR A 478 0.95 12.38 -5.69
CA TYR A 478 2.37 12.37 -5.30
C TYR A 478 2.66 11.46 -4.10
N VAL A 479 1.67 10.67 -3.68
CA VAL A 479 1.81 9.67 -2.62
C VAL A 479 2.13 8.32 -3.27
N GLU A 480 3.25 7.73 -2.89
CA GLU A 480 3.70 6.39 -3.34
C GLU A 480 3.17 5.29 -2.43
#